data_9fb79b012624bab6aae7abfacdbd0b99
#
_entry.id   9fb79b012624bab6aae7abfacdbd0b99
#
_cell.length_a   1.000
_cell.length_b   1.000
_cell.length_c   1.000
_cell.angle_alpha   90.00
_cell.angle_beta   90.00
_cell.angle_gamma   90.00
#
_symmetry.space_group_name_H-M   'P 1'
#
loop_
_entity.id
_entity.type
_entity.pdbx_description
1 polymer ?
#
loop_
_entity_poly.entity_id
_entity_poly.type
_entity_poly.pdbx_seq_one_letter_code
_entity_poly.pdbx_strand_id
1 'polypeptide(L)'
;MSAILCLATAIFFEARSEGVTGKEAVANVIINRVQDERYPDTVCGVVNEPRAFSYTHDGRHDDPRRHTAPQDQSAWATSQKVAKDALRGNLMGITSTHYHTNDVLPFWASEYSIDGVVGNHIFYTNDTPHK
;
A
#
# COMPACT_ATOMS: atom_id res chain seq x y z
N MET A 1 -13.70 2.03 11.37
CA MET A 1 -12.24 2.23 11.48
C MET A 1 -11.88 3.50 10.73
N SER A 2 -10.97 4.30 11.26
CA SER A 2 -10.58 5.57 10.63
C SER A 2 -9.70 5.35 9.41
N ALA A 3 -9.71 6.32 8.49
CA ALA A 3 -8.86 6.26 7.29
C ALA A 3 -7.37 6.14 7.66
N ILE A 4 -6.91 6.89 8.67
CA ILE A 4 -5.51 6.85 9.07
C ILE A 4 -5.13 5.46 9.61
N LEU A 5 -6.00 4.82 10.38
CA LEU A 5 -5.72 3.49 10.92
C LEU A 5 -5.72 2.43 9.81
N CYS A 6 -6.66 2.49 8.87
CA CYS A 6 -6.69 1.59 7.72
C CYS A 6 -5.41 1.74 6.90
N LEU A 7 -5.01 2.97 6.61
CA LEU A 7 -3.82 3.25 5.80
C LEU A 7 -2.54 2.82 6.52
N ALA A 8 -2.39 3.18 7.78
CA ALA A 8 -1.20 2.82 8.57
C ALA A 8 -1.06 1.31 8.70
N THR A 9 -2.17 0.59 8.91
CA THR A 9 -2.17 -0.87 9.01
C THR A 9 -1.71 -1.51 7.71
N ALA A 10 -2.23 -1.04 6.58
CA ALA A 10 -1.82 -1.54 5.27
C ALA A 10 -0.33 -1.28 5.02
N ILE A 11 0.15 -0.07 5.28
CA ILE A 11 1.56 0.27 5.13
C ILE A 11 2.43 -0.65 5.99
N PHE A 12 2.04 -0.88 7.23
CA PHE A 12 2.78 -1.74 8.15
C PHE A 12 2.94 -3.15 7.58
N PHE A 13 1.83 -3.80 7.21
CA PHE A 13 1.91 -5.18 6.75
C PHE A 13 2.51 -5.34 5.36
N GLU A 14 2.31 -4.36 4.47
CA GLU A 14 2.82 -4.44 3.10
C GLU A 14 4.30 -4.03 2.99
N ALA A 15 4.75 -3.13 3.84
CA ALA A 15 6.09 -2.54 3.72
C ALA A 15 6.84 -2.49 5.05
N ARG A 16 6.56 -3.42 5.98
CA ARG A 16 7.15 -3.42 7.33
C ARG A 16 8.68 -3.39 7.30
N SER A 17 9.28 -4.20 6.44
CA SER A 17 10.73 -4.30 6.31
C SER A 17 11.35 -3.25 5.40
N GLU A 18 10.52 -2.44 4.72
CA GLU A 18 11.01 -1.40 3.84
C GLU A 18 11.33 -0.13 4.62
N GLY A 19 12.21 0.72 4.05
CA GLY A 19 12.48 2.04 4.59
C GLY A 19 11.30 2.99 4.39
N VAL A 20 11.50 4.24 4.80
CA VAL A 20 10.46 5.27 4.70
C VAL A 20 9.97 5.44 3.27
N THR A 21 10.88 5.47 2.30
CA THR A 21 10.51 5.66 0.88
C THR A 21 9.61 4.52 0.38
N GLY A 22 9.91 3.28 0.77
CA GLY A 22 9.06 2.13 0.41
C GLY A 22 7.67 2.24 1.00
N LYS A 23 7.57 2.67 2.25
CA LYS A 23 6.29 2.90 2.91
C LYS A 23 5.50 4.04 2.25
N GLU A 24 6.18 5.10 1.87
CA GLU A 24 5.58 6.23 1.15
C GLU A 24 5.03 5.80 -0.21
N ALA A 25 5.75 4.93 -0.91
CA ALA A 25 5.31 4.42 -2.20
C ALA A 25 4.03 3.60 -2.08
N VAL A 26 3.95 2.71 -1.08
CA VAL A 26 2.73 1.92 -0.81
C VAL A 26 1.56 2.85 -0.47
N ALA A 27 1.79 3.85 0.38
CA ALA A 27 0.75 4.82 0.72
C ALA A 27 0.24 5.54 -0.53
N ASN A 28 1.14 5.94 -1.41
CA ASN A 28 0.79 6.64 -2.65
C ASN A 28 -0.10 5.77 -3.56
N VAL A 29 0.22 4.47 -3.68
CA VAL A 29 -0.61 3.54 -4.45
C VAL A 29 -2.04 3.48 -3.89
N ILE A 30 -2.18 3.38 -2.58
CA ILE A 30 -3.49 3.31 -1.94
C ILE A 30 -4.29 4.59 -2.20
N ILE A 31 -3.67 5.76 -2.06
CA ILE A 31 -4.33 7.03 -2.34
C ILE A 31 -4.70 7.14 -3.82
N ASN A 32 -3.84 6.68 -4.74
CA ASN A 32 -4.15 6.66 -6.16
C ASN A 32 -5.38 5.82 -6.46
N ARG A 33 -5.51 4.65 -5.81
CA ARG A 33 -6.70 3.81 -5.96
C ARG A 33 -7.96 4.50 -5.46
N VAL A 34 -7.89 5.21 -4.35
CA VAL A 34 -9.04 5.96 -3.83
C VAL A 34 -9.54 6.99 -4.86
N GLN A 35 -8.63 7.58 -5.62
CA GLN A 35 -8.93 8.61 -6.61
C GLN A 35 -9.28 8.03 -7.98
N ASP A 36 -9.14 6.73 -8.17
CA ASP A 36 -9.41 6.04 -9.44
C ASP A 36 -10.80 5.41 -9.37
N GLU A 37 -11.66 5.74 -10.34
CA GLU A 37 -13.06 5.28 -10.35
C GLU A 37 -13.21 3.76 -10.43
N ARG A 38 -12.14 3.03 -10.75
CA ARG A 38 -12.16 1.55 -10.79
C ARG A 38 -12.09 0.91 -9.40
N TYR A 39 -11.87 1.71 -8.37
CA TYR A 39 -11.68 1.23 -6.99
C TYR A 39 -12.67 1.92 -6.05
N PRO A 40 -12.85 1.39 -4.83
CA PRO A 40 -13.62 2.10 -3.81
C PRO A 40 -13.07 3.51 -3.57
N ASP A 41 -13.95 4.42 -3.16
CA ASP A 41 -13.59 5.83 -2.99
C ASP A 41 -13.19 6.20 -1.57
N THR A 42 -12.94 5.21 -0.73
CA THR A 42 -12.43 5.42 0.64
C THR A 42 -11.18 4.58 0.87
N VAL A 43 -10.31 5.06 1.76
CA VAL A 43 -9.09 4.32 2.12
C VAL A 43 -9.43 2.94 2.69
N CYS A 44 -10.35 2.89 3.65
CA CYS A 44 -10.73 1.60 4.25
C CYS A 44 -11.38 0.68 3.22
N GLY A 45 -12.15 1.22 2.29
CA GLY A 45 -12.73 0.46 1.19
C GLY A 45 -11.67 -0.16 0.29
N VAL A 46 -10.66 0.61 -0.09
CA VAL A 46 -9.55 0.11 -0.91
C VAL A 46 -8.76 -0.97 -0.17
N VAL A 47 -8.42 -0.72 1.09
CA VAL A 47 -7.61 -1.65 1.89
C VAL A 47 -8.34 -2.97 2.14
N ASN A 48 -9.65 -2.92 2.34
CA ASN A 48 -10.45 -4.10 2.65
C ASN A 48 -11.05 -4.79 1.41
N GLU A 49 -10.72 -4.31 0.23
CA GLU A 49 -11.17 -4.93 -1.01
C GLU A 49 -10.64 -6.37 -1.10
N PRO A 50 -11.47 -7.37 -1.51
CA PRO A 50 -11.00 -8.75 -1.61
C PRO A 50 -9.74 -8.87 -2.47
N ARG A 51 -8.73 -9.56 -1.95
CA ARG A 51 -7.44 -9.81 -2.62
C ARG A 51 -6.60 -8.56 -2.89
N ALA A 52 -6.95 -7.43 -2.29
CA ALA A 52 -6.13 -6.23 -2.42
C ALA A 52 -4.81 -6.39 -1.69
N PHE A 53 -4.86 -6.96 -0.48
CA PHE A 53 -3.68 -7.16 0.37
C PHE A 53 -3.77 -8.51 1.05
N SER A 54 -2.66 -9.26 1.06
CA SER A 54 -2.64 -10.63 1.55
C SER A 54 -3.02 -10.77 3.02
N TYR A 55 -2.67 -9.78 3.86
CA TYR A 55 -2.95 -9.87 5.29
C TYR A 55 -4.45 -9.83 5.62
N THR A 56 -5.30 -9.38 4.71
CA THR A 56 -6.74 -9.32 4.93
C THR A 56 -7.44 -10.64 4.62
N HIS A 57 -6.72 -11.64 4.09
CA HIS A 57 -7.30 -12.89 3.59
C HIS A 57 -6.88 -14.14 4.33
N ASP A 58 -6.01 -14.04 5.33
CA ASP A 58 -5.50 -15.22 6.03
C ASP A 58 -6.43 -15.71 7.14
N GLY A 59 -7.59 -15.09 7.32
CA GLY A 59 -8.56 -15.46 8.34
C GLY A 59 -8.15 -15.05 9.75
N ARG A 60 -7.03 -14.38 9.91
CA ARG A 60 -6.53 -13.92 11.21
C ARG A 60 -6.87 -12.46 11.42
N HIS A 61 -7.02 -12.11 12.68
CA HIS A 61 -7.17 -10.70 13.05
C HIS A 61 -5.78 -10.09 13.23
N ASP A 62 -5.30 -9.40 12.17
CA ASP A 62 -3.99 -8.78 12.20
C ASP A 62 -4.08 -7.36 12.73
N ASP A 63 -3.36 -7.12 13.83
CA ASP A 63 -3.26 -5.82 14.48
C ASP A 63 -1.78 -5.49 14.64
N PRO A 64 -1.29 -4.38 14.05
CA PRO A 64 0.12 -3.99 14.19
C PRO A 64 0.58 -3.86 15.63
N ARG A 65 -0.32 -3.54 16.56
CA ARG A 65 0.00 -3.39 17.98
C ARG A 65 0.36 -4.70 18.67
N ARG A 66 0.07 -5.84 18.04
CA ARG A 66 0.44 -7.17 18.55
C ARG A 66 1.87 -7.55 18.22
N HIS A 67 2.52 -6.79 17.34
CA HIS A 67 3.90 -7.02 16.92
C HIS A 67 4.81 -6.18 17.82
N THR A 68 5.39 -6.82 18.85
CA THR A 68 6.07 -6.12 19.93
C THR A 68 7.60 -6.07 19.83
N ALA A 69 8.18 -6.72 18.81
CA ALA A 69 9.62 -6.60 18.58
C ALA A 69 10.02 -5.14 18.32
N PRO A 70 11.20 -4.69 18.80
CA PRO A 70 11.58 -3.28 18.64
C PRO A 70 11.53 -2.78 17.20
N GLN A 71 11.96 -3.58 16.22
CA GLN A 71 11.91 -3.20 14.81
C GLN A 71 10.46 -3.08 14.31
N ASP A 72 9.52 -3.86 14.86
CA ASP A 72 8.12 -3.79 14.50
C ASP A 72 7.44 -2.56 15.12
N GLN A 73 7.80 -2.22 16.35
CA GLN A 73 7.29 -1.01 16.99
C GLN A 73 7.75 0.24 16.23
N SER A 74 9.01 0.25 15.80
CA SER A 74 9.56 1.33 14.99
C SER A 74 8.85 1.42 13.64
N ALA A 75 8.62 0.27 12.98
CA ALA A 75 7.92 0.22 11.69
C ALA A 75 6.48 0.71 11.83
N TRP A 76 5.80 0.38 12.92
CA TRP A 76 4.44 0.84 13.18
C TRP A 76 4.39 2.36 13.36
N ALA A 77 5.31 2.91 14.15
CA ALA A 77 5.39 4.36 14.34
C ALA A 77 5.63 5.08 13.02
N THR A 78 6.55 4.57 12.19
CA THR A 78 6.84 5.14 10.88
C THR A 78 5.63 5.01 9.95
N SER A 79 4.93 3.87 9.97
CA SER A 79 3.73 3.66 9.15
C SER A 79 2.63 4.65 9.50
N GLN A 80 2.46 4.94 10.80
CA GLN A 80 1.48 5.94 11.25
C GLN A 80 1.84 7.34 10.75
N LYS A 81 3.12 7.71 10.82
CA LYS A 81 3.58 9.00 10.33
C LYS A 81 3.39 9.14 8.83
N VAL A 82 3.79 8.11 8.07
CA VAL A 82 3.62 8.11 6.61
C VAL A 82 2.15 8.20 6.25
N ALA A 83 1.27 7.48 6.93
CA ALA A 83 -0.17 7.52 6.68
C ALA A 83 -0.73 8.93 6.92
N LYS A 84 -0.33 9.55 8.02
CA LYS A 84 -0.78 10.90 8.36
C LYS A 84 -0.35 11.92 7.30
N ASP A 85 0.92 11.84 6.88
CA ASP A 85 1.45 12.74 5.85
C ASP A 85 0.76 12.52 4.51
N ALA A 86 0.52 11.27 4.12
CA ALA A 86 -0.15 10.94 2.86
C ALA A 86 -1.59 11.47 2.82
N LEU A 87 -2.32 11.35 3.92
CA LEU A 87 -3.69 11.87 4.01
C LEU A 87 -3.75 13.39 3.96
N ARG A 88 -2.64 14.08 4.25
CA ARG A 88 -2.51 15.53 4.10
C ARG A 88 -2.10 15.94 2.70
N GLY A 89 -1.90 14.99 1.78
CA GLY A 89 -1.46 15.27 0.42
C GLY A 89 0.04 15.25 0.21
N ASN A 90 0.82 14.87 1.23
CA ASN A 90 2.28 14.75 1.11
C ASN A 90 2.63 13.39 0.53
N LEU A 91 2.53 13.28 -0.79
CA LEU A 91 2.78 12.07 -1.54
C LEU A 91 4.05 12.22 -2.36
N MET A 92 4.67 11.10 -2.72
CA MET A 92 5.88 11.13 -3.54
C MET A 92 5.59 11.40 -5.03
N GLY A 93 4.32 11.40 -5.44
CA GLY A 93 3.92 11.82 -6.77
C GLY A 93 3.95 10.73 -7.84
N ILE A 94 3.96 9.46 -7.47
CA ILE A 94 3.84 8.37 -8.44
C ILE A 94 2.39 8.17 -8.83
N THR A 95 2.17 7.65 -10.04
CA THR A 95 0.82 7.39 -10.59
C THR A 95 0.41 5.93 -10.47
N SER A 96 1.25 5.10 -9.87
CA SER A 96 1.08 3.65 -9.79
C SER A 96 -0.16 3.26 -9.01
N THR A 97 -0.85 2.23 -9.50
CA THR A 97 -1.98 1.59 -8.80
C THR A 97 -1.70 0.13 -8.46
N HIS A 98 -0.58 -0.41 -8.95
CA HIS A 98 -0.19 -1.81 -8.74
C HIS A 98 1.28 -1.90 -8.37
N TYR A 99 1.60 -2.89 -7.57
CA TYR A 99 2.98 -3.26 -7.28
C TYR A 99 3.05 -4.73 -6.91
N HIS A 100 4.25 -5.28 -6.99
CA HIS A 100 4.54 -6.61 -6.45
C HIS A 100 5.98 -6.63 -5.93
N THR A 101 6.27 -7.59 -5.07
CA THR A 101 7.65 -7.82 -4.63
C THR A 101 8.47 -8.43 -5.77
N ASN A 102 9.79 -8.25 -5.73
CA ASN A 102 10.67 -8.70 -6.81
C ASN A 102 10.84 -10.22 -6.90
N ASP A 103 10.28 -10.98 -5.95
CA ASP A 103 10.32 -12.45 -5.94
C ASP A 103 9.08 -13.10 -6.55
N VAL A 104 8.12 -12.32 -7.04
CA VAL A 104 6.92 -12.82 -7.72
C VAL A 104 6.76 -12.13 -9.07
N LEU A 105 5.98 -12.77 -9.97
CA LEU A 105 5.69 -12.20 -11.28
C LEU A 105 4.20 -12.40 -11.58
N PRO A 106 3.35 -11.42 -11.23
CA PRO A 106 1.93 -11.53 -11.51
C PRO A 106 1.62 -11.51 -13.01
N PHE A 107 0.49 -12.10 -13.39
CA PHE A 107 0.10 -12.17 -14.79
C PHE A 107 -0.09 -10.78 -15.42
N TRP A 108 -0.52 -9.79 -14.65
CA TRP A 108 -0.75 -8.43 -15.16
C TRP A 108 0.54 -7.63 -15.37
N ALA A 109 1.68 -8.10 -14.84
CA ALA A 109 2.93 -7.34 -14.89
C ALA A 109 3.39 -7.05 -16.31
N SER A 110 3.10 -7.93 -17.26
CA SER A 110 3.44 -7.74 -18.67
C SER A 110 2.46 -6.82 -19.41
N GLU A 111 1.33 -6.48 -18.80
CA GLU A 111 0.27 -5.70 -19.44
C GLU A 111 0.28 -4.24 -19.02
N TYR A 112 0.92 -3.92 -17.90
CA TYR A 112 0.94 -2.57 -17.34
C TYR A 112 2.30 -1.93 -17.52
N SER A 113 2.33 -0.60 -17.55
CA SER A 113 3.57 0.16 -17.68
C SER A 113 4.33 0.18 -16.37
N ILE A 114 5.61 -0.15 -16.40
CA ILE A 114 6.49 -0.09 -15.23
C ILE A 114 6.80 1.37 -14.92
N ASP A 115 6.57 1.79 -13.68
CA ASP A 115 6.91 3.14 -13.22
C ASP A 115 8.28 3.19 -12.55
N GLY A 116 8.70 2.10 -11.91
CA GLY A 116 9.99 2.04 -11.25
C GLY A 116 10.04 1.02 -10.14
N VAL A 117 11.18 1.01 -9.46
CA VAL A 117 11.46 0.11 -8.34
C VAL A 117 11.75 0.94 -7.10
N VAL A 118 11.10 0.60 -6.00
CA VAL A 118 11.36 1.21 -4.69
C VAL A 118 11.58 0.06 -3.70
N GLY A 119 12.79 -0.04 -3.14
CA GLY A 119 13.13 -1.16 -2.26
C GLY A 119 12.97 -2.49 -2.97
N ASN A 120 12.18 -3.37 -2.41
CA ASN A 120 11.90 -4.69 -2.97
C ASN A 120 10.60 -4.75 -3.78
N HIS A 121 10.00 -3.62 -4.10
CA HIS A 121 8.75 -3.53 -4.83
C HIS A 121 8.96 -2.92 -6.22
N ILE A 122 8.27 -3.48 -7.20
CA ILE A 122 8.20 -2.93 -8.57
C ILE A 122 6.80 -2.37 -8.76
N PHE A 123 6.73 -1.11 -9.22
CA PHE A 123 5.47 -0.36 -9.30
C PHE A 123 5.04 -0.16 -10.75
N TYR A 124 3.72 -0.20 -10.97
CA TYR A 124 3.12 -0.16 -12.30
C TYR A 124 1.92 0.78 -12.33
N THR A 125 1.71 1.41 -13.48
CA THR A 125 0.47 2.10 -13.78
C THR A 125 -0.39 1.19 -14.65
N ASN A 126 -1.65 1.02 -14.24
CA ASN A 126 -2.63 0.37 -15.08
C ASN A 126 -3.16 1.41 -16.07
N ASP A 127 -2.64 1.37 -17.30
CA ASP A 127 -3.00 2.30 -18.37
C ASP A 127 -4.11 1.76 -19.26
N THR A 128 -4.81 0.68 -18.84
CA THR A 128 -5.98 0.19 -19.55
C THR A 128 -7.09 1.26 -19.51
N PRO A 129 -7.71 1.58 -20.65
CA PRO A 129 -8.77 2.59 -20.66
C PRO A 129 -9.93 2.23 -19.74
N HIS A 130 -10.52 3.24 -19.12
CA HIS A 130 -11.76 3.10 -18.36
C HIS A 130 -12.90 2.79 -19.31
N LYS A 131 -13.82 1.97 -18.87
CA LYS A 131 -15.04 1.68 -19.64
C LYS A 131 -16.13 2.64 -19.29
#